data_38fd132b9d074e2c02343234962829e1
#
_entry.id   38fd132b9d074e2c02343234962829e1
#
_cell.length_a   1.000
_cell.length_b   1.000
_cell.length_c   1.000
_cell.angle_alpha   90.00
_cell.angle_beta   90.00
_cell.angle_gamma   90.00
#
_symmetry.space_group_name_H-M   'P 1'
#
loop_
_entity.id
_entity.type
_entity.pdbx_description
1 polymer ?
#
loop_
_entity_poly.entity_id
_entity_poly.type
_entity_poly.pdbx_seq_one_letter_code
_entity_poly.pdbx_strand_id
1 'polypeptide(L)'
;MRSIGKILALLALASVMACGNESAPTPMPTSGTAAASLGTPNADDGAILVSLTGPGITSVQSTSSAYFVQSRVVSASEVRLLVVGNVSAGVVATIVVPDVRRIGEYSGSVLEVASRGDEVRNSVAGYAIHLAVSQ
;
A
#
# COMPACT_ATOMS: atom_id res chain seq x y z
N MET A 1 9.59 -19.83 -86.85
CA MET A 1 9.77 -18.37 -86.81
C MET A 1 9.05 -17.82 -85.67
N ARG A 2 9.76 -17.13 -84.77
CA ARG A 2 9.30 -16.18 -83.73
C ARG A 2 8.61 -16.77 -82.53
N SER A 3 9.43 -17.11 -81.56
CA SER A 3 9.09 -17.24 -80.16
C SER A 3 8.73 -15.90 -79.57
N ILE A 4 7.58 -15.80 -78.94
CA ILE A 4 7.19 -14.69 -78.09
C ILE A 4 7.33 -15.21 -76.70
N GLY A 5 8.31 -14.68 -75.98
CA GLY A 5 8.57 -15.01 -74.61
C GLY A 5 7.44 -14.48 -73.70
N LYS A 6 6.87 -15.37 -72.98
CA LYS A 6 5.91 -15.00 -71.86
C LYS A 6 6.73 -14.67 -70.65
N ILE A 7 6.80 -13.38 -70.37
CA ILE A 7 7.29 -12.86 -69.07
C ILE A 7 6.17 -13.05 -68.04
N LEU A 8 6.39 -14.03 -67.17
CA LEU A 8 5.50 -14.24 -66.03
C LEU A 8 5.96 -13.31 -64.89
N ALA A 9 5.24 -12.21 -64.70
CA ALA A 9 5.44 -11.32 -63.55
C ALA A 9 4.86 -11.96 -62.30
N LEU A 10 5.74 -12.45 -61.44
CA LEU A 10 5.37 -12.97 -60.13
C LEU A 10 5.19 -11.78 -59.17
N LEU A 11 3.94 -11.42 -58.93
CA LEU A 11 3.60 -10.42 -57.93
C LEU A 11 3.67 -11.06 -56.52
N ALA A 12 4.79 -10.85 -55.85
CA ALA A 12 4.92 -11.25 -54.44
C ALA A 12 4.10 -10.30 -53.56
N LEU A 13 2.95 -10.76 -53.12
CA LEU A 13 2.15 -10.07 -52.09
C LEU A 13 2.86 -10.23 -50.75
N ALA A 14 3.62 -9.22 -50.33
CA ALA A 14 4.17 -9.14 -48.99
C ALA A 14 3.02 -8.79 -48.03
N SER A 15 2.45 -9.79 -47.36
CA SER A 15 1.54 -9.62 -46.26
C SER A 15 2.32 -9.10 -45.06
N VAL A 16 2.27 -7.80 -44.80
CA VAL A 16 2.75 -7.20 -43.58
C VAL A 16 1.77 -7.59 -42.49
N MET A 17 2.06 -8.66 -41.73
CA MET A 17 1.42 -8.91 -40.47
C MET A 17 1.90 -7.83 -39.49
N ALA A 18 1.11 -6.76 -39.38
CA ALA A 18 1.21 -5.84 -38.25
C ALA A 18 0.72 -6.61 -37.03
N CYS A 19 1.64 -7.23 -36.29
CA CYS A 19 1.39 -7.60 -34.89
C CYS A 19 1.15 -6.30 -34.13
N GLY A 20 -0.10 -5.90 -34.01
CA GLY A 20 -0.51 -4.90 -33.06
C GLY A 20 -0.19 -5.43 -31.66
N ASN A 21 0.84 -4.87 -31.05
CA ASN A 21 1.07 -5.02 -29.63
C ASN A 21 -0.07 -4.26 -28.94
N GLU A 22 -1.22 -4.88 -28.82
CA GLU A 22 -2.27 -4.39 -27.92
C GLU A 22 -1.73 -4.59 -26.50
N SER A 23 -1.11 -3.54 -25.97
CA SER A 23 -0.80 -3.48 -24.56
C SER A 23 -2.11 -3.68 -23.82
N ALA A 24 -2.20 -4.75 -23.02
CA ALA A 24 -3.38 -4.98 -22.17
C ALA A 24 -3.67 -3.70 -21.39
N PRO A 25 -4.93 -3.26 -21.31
CA PRO A 25 -5.27 -2.03 -20.59
C PRO A 25 -4.77 -2.13 -19.15
N THR A 26 -3.99 -1.13 -18.73
CA THR A 26 -3.51 -1.05 -17.34
C THR A 26 -4.73 -1.01 -16.43
N PRO A 27 -4.86 -1.93 -15.47
CA PRO A 27 -6.02 -1.95 -14.58
C PRO A 27 -6.13 -0.62 -13.83
N MET A 28 -7.33 -0.02 -13.86
CA MET A 28 -7.59 1.25 -13.19
C MET A 28 -7.42 1.07 -11.66
N PRO A 29 -6.74 2.00 -10.96
CA PRO A 29 -6.57 1.94 -9.52
C PRO A 29 -7.92 1.88 -8.79
N THR A 30 -8.00 1.08 -7.73
CA THR A 30 -9.19 0.98 -6.88
C THR A 30 -8.88 1.55 -5.52
N SER A 31 -9.29 2.81 -5.29
CA SER A 31 -9.14 3.45 -3.99
C SER A 31 -9.96 2.72 -2.92
N GLY A 32 -9.45 2.68 -1.71
CA GLY A 32 -10.15 2.05 -0.60
C GLY A 32 -9.41 2.24 0.73
N THR A 33 -9.85 1.51 1.73
CA THR A 33 -9.31 1.59 3.08
C THR A 33 -8.55 0.33 3.47
N ALA A 34 -7.51 0.52 4.27
CA ALA A 34 -6.79 -0.56 4.91
C ALA A 34 -6.76 -0.35 6.43
N ALA A 35 -6.91 -1.42 7.16
CA ALA A 35 -6.80 -1.45 8.61
C ALA A 35 -5.35 -1.63 9.02
N ALA A 36 -4.88 -0.81 9.96
CA ALA A 36 -3.61 -0.96 10.65
C ALA A 36 -3.84 -1.67 11.98
N SER A 37 -3.38 -2.90 12.08
CA SER A 37 -3.52 -3.74 13.29
C SER A 37 -2.21 -3.80 14.03
N LEU A 38 -2.26 -3.53 15.32
CA LEU A 38 -1.14 -3.62 16.24
C LEU A 38 -1.04 -5.01 16.84
N GLY A 39 0.16 -5.61 16.78
CA GLY A 39 0.58 -6.66 17.68
C GLY A 39 1.43 -6.05 18.78
N THR A 40 1.11 -6.33 20.04
CA THR A 40 1.87 -5.85 21.21
C THR A 40 2.11 -6.98 22.20
N PRO A 41 3.31 -7.06 22.81
CA PRO A 41 3.58 -7.99 23.90
C PRO A 41 3.09 -7.50 25.26
N ASN A 42 2.59 -6.26 25.37
CA ASN A 42 2.24 -5.61 26.63
C ASN A 42 0.75 -5.26 26.69
N ALA A 43 0.22 -5.20 27.88
CA ALA A 43 -1.18 -4.89 28.13
C ALA A 43 -1.41 -3.47 28.69
N ASP A 44 -0.33 -2.71 28.90
CA ASP A 44 -0.34 -1.39 29.56
C ASP A 44 0.23 -0.28 28.66
N ASP A 45 0.12 -0.45 27.34
CA ASP A 45 0.55 0.58 26.39
C ASP A 45 -0.41 1.77 26.41
N GLY A 46 0.15 2.98 26.49
CA GLY A 46 -0.57 4.24 26.54
C GLY A 46 -0.43 5.08 25.27
N ALA A 47 0.69 4.94 24.58
CA ALA A 47 0.93 5.61 23.31
C ALA A 47 1.86 4.79 22.42
N ILE A 48 1.63 4.86 21.13
CA ILE A 48 2.53 4.28 20.12
C ILE A 48 2.79 5.29 19.01
N LEU A 49 4.03 5.35 18.58
CA LEU A 49 4.46 6.05 17.37
C LEU A 49 4.78 5.02 16.29
N VAL A 50 4.11 5.16 15.15
CA VAL A 50 4.20 4.22 14.03
C VAL A 50 4.65 4.96 12.79
N SER A 51 5.53 4.33 11.99
CA SER A 51 5.78 4.71 10.60
C SER A 51 4.99 3.80 9.68
N LEU A 52 4.17 4.40 8.82
CA LEU A 52 3.47 3.72 7.73
C LEU A 52 4.13 4.13 6.42
N THR A 53 4.56 3.14 5.64
CA THR A 53 5.20 3.36 4.35
C THR A 53 4.37 2.74 3.24
N GLY A 54 4.35 3.39 2.10
CA GLY A 54 3.63 2.99 0.91
C GLY A 54 3.18 4.18 0.06
N PRO A 55 2.86 3.96 -1.21
CA PRO A 55 2.54 5.06 -2.12
C PRO A 55 1.20 5.71 -1.77
N GLY A 56 1.20 7.04 -1.62
CA GLY A 56 0.00 7.86 -1.64
C GLY A 56 -1.00 7.62 -0.50
N ILE A 57 -0.54 7.40 0.73
CA ILE A 57 -1.44 7.40 1.90
C ILE A 57 -2.01 8.80 2.04
N THR A 58 -3.32 8.95 1.89
CA THR A 58 -3.99 10.26 1.83
C THR A 58 -4.68 10.64 3.13
N SER A 59 -5.05 9.68 3.95
CA SER A 59 -5.78 9.92 5.19
C SER A 59 -5.54 8.81 6.19
N VAL A 60 -5.49 9.18 7.45
CA VAL A 60 -5.45 8.25 8.59
C VAL A 60 -6.57 8.63 9.54
N GLN A 61 -7.33 7.64 10.00
CA GLN A 61 -8.47 7.83 10.88
C GLN A 61 -8.39 6.87 12.09
N SER A 62 -8.88 7.32 13.22
CA SER A 62 -9.09 6.46 14.37
C SER A 62 -10.21 5.46 14.10
N THR A 63 -10.05 4.25 14.60
CA THR A 63 -11.09 3.19 14.55
C THR A 63 -11.99 3.19 15.77
N SER A 64 -11.62 3.95 16.80
CA SER A 64 -12.35 4.00 18.07
C SER A 64 -12.25 5.39 18.67
N SER A 65 -13.34 5.84 19.31
CA SER A 65 -13.33 7.06 20.14
C SER A 65 -12.43 6.94 21.39
N ALA A 66 -11.99 5.72 21.73
CA ALA A 66 -11.06 5.46 22.82
C ALA A 66 -9.61 5.84 22.46
N TYR A 67 -9.31 6.06 21.19
CA TYR A 67 -7.99 6.43 20.71
C TYR A 67 -7.98 7.87 20.19
N PHE A 68 -7.03 8.65 20.66
CA PHE A 68 -6.61 9.87 19.98
C PHE A 68 -5.58 9.51 18.92
N VAL A 69 -5.85 9.87 17.67
CA VAL A 69 -4.99 9.56 16.52
C VAL A 69 -4.56 10.85 15.85
N GLN A 70 -3.26 11.03 15.74
CA GLN A 70 -2.64 12.14 15.00
C GLN A 70 -1.73 11.59 13.92
N SER A 71 -1.82 12.12 12.72
CA SER A 71 -0.94 11.75 11.62
C SER A 71 -0.17 12.92 11.07
N ARG A 72 1.04 12.64 10.56
CA ARG A 72 1.91 13.61 9.89
C ARG A 72 2.53 12.96 8.66
N VAL A 73 2.35 13.60 7.51
CA VAL A 73 3.06 13.23 6.28
C VAL A 73 4.53 13.63 6.43
N VAL A 74 5.42 12.67 6.27
CA VAL A 74 6.88 12.86 6.30
C VAL A 74 7.41 12.99 4.87
N SER A 75 6.90 12.15 3.96
CA SER A 75 7.24 12.17 2.54
C SER A 75 6.06 11.68 1.69
N ALA A 76 6.23 11.64 0.39
CA ALA A 76 5.22 11.08 -0.53
C ALA A 76 4.89 9.59 -0.27
N SER A 77 5.76 8.89 0.46
CA SER A 77 5.64 7.45 0.74
C SER A 77 5.72 7.11 2.22
N GLU A 78 5.75 8.10 3.12
CA GLU A 78 5.81 7.87 4.56
C GLU A 78 4.87 8.80 5.32
N VAL A 79 4.07 8.20 6.20
CA VAL A 79 3.24 8.90 7.16
C VAL A 79 3.56 8.39 8.56
N ARG A 80 3.79 9.29 9.50
CA ARG A 80 3.89 8.95 10.92
C ARG A 80 2.54 9.09 11.59
N LEU A 81 2.26 8.15 12.46
CA LEU A 81 1.02 8.00 13.17
C LEU A 81 1.30 7.90 14.66
N LEU A 82 0.71 8.78 15.43
CA LEU A 82 0.67 8.71 16.89
C LEU A 82 -0.72 8.24 17.32
N VAL A 83 -0.78 7.17 18.08
CA VAL A 83 -2.00 6.66 18.70
C VAL A 83 -1.85 6.75 20.21
N VAL A 84 -2.78 7.40 20.88
CA VAL A 84 -2.77 7.58 22.34
C VAL A 84 -4.09 7.09 22.92
N GLY A 85 -4.01 6.39 24.03
CA GLY A 85 -5.16 5.84 24.75
C GLY A 85 -4.85 4.53 25.44
N ASN A 86 -5.86 3.74 25.72
CA ASN A 86 -5.69 2.36 26.19
C ASN A 86 -5.31 1.48 24.99
N VAL A 87 -4.06 1.58 24.55
CA VAL A 87 -3.60 0.90 23.34
C VAL A 87 -3.47 -0.59 23.62
N SER A 88 -4.12 -1.38 22.78
CA SER A 88 -4.12 -2.85 22.86
C SER A 88 -3.96 -3.48 21.48
N ALA A 89 -3.68 -4.78 21.44
CA ALA A 89 -3.63 -5.54 20.21
C ALA A 89 -4.95 -5.43 19.43
N GLY A 90 -4.86 -5.31 18.11
CA GLY A 90 -6.01 -5.16 17.21
C GLY A 90 -5.92 -3.92 16.33
N VAL A 91 -6.99 -3.58 15.65
CA VAL A 91 -7.03 -2.45 14.73
C VAL A 91 -6.98 -1.14 15.51
N VAL A 92 -5.96 -0.33 15.26
CA VAL A 92 -5.74 0.96 15.93
C VAL A 92 -6.05 2.16 15.03
N ALA A 93 -5.96 1.98 13.73
CA ALA A 93 -6.27 3.03 12.76
C ALA A 93 -6.69 2.42 11.42
N THR A 94 -7.35 3.24 10.59
CA THR A 94 -7.57 2.96 9.18
C THR A 94 -6.86 4.00 8.33
N ILE A 95 -6.35 3.57 7.17
CA ILE A 95 -5.71 4.45 6.19
C ILE A 95 -6.47 4.39 4.87
N VAL A 96 -6.51 5.49 4.14
CA VAL A 96 -7.00 5.54 2.77
C VAL A 96 -5.83 5.40 1.82
N VAL A 97 -5.94 4.43 0.91
CA VAL A 97 -4.91 4.13 -0.09
C VAL A 97 -5.48 4.27 -1.51
N PRO A 98 -4.68 4.71 -2.48
CA PRO A 98 -5.14 4.93 -3.85
C PRO A 98 -5.46 3.64 -4.61
N ASP A 99 -4.88 2.51 -4.22
CA ASP A 99 -5.16 1.20 -4.83
C ASP A 99 -5.01 0.06 -3.81
N VAL A 100 -6.14 -0.47 -3.35
CA VAL A 100 -6.18 -1.58 -2.37
C VAL A 100 -5.60 -2.89 -2.91
N ARG A 101 -5.52 -3.05 -4.23
CA ARG A 101 -4.91 -4.25 -4.83
C ARG A 101 -3.39 -4.29 -4.64
N ARG A 102 -2.80 -3.14 -4.31
CA ARG A 102 -1.38 -2.98 -4.04
C ARG A 102 -1.07 -2.97 -2.54
N ILE A 103 -1.95 -3.54 -1.72
CA ILE A 103 -1.76 -3.53 -0.25
C ILE A 103 -0.42 -4.14 0.19
N GLY A 104 0.12 -5.08 -0.56
CA GLY A 104 1.43 -5.66 -0.31
C GLY A 104 2.62 -4.70 -0.44
N GLU A 105 2.42 -3.49 -1.00
CA GLU A 105 3.45 -2.45 -1.09
C GLU A 105 3.45 -1.52 0.14
N TYR A 106 2.50 -1.73 1.04
CA TYR A 106 2.38 -0.96 2.27
C TYR A 106 2.94 -1.76 3.44
N SER A 107 3.63 -1.08 4.32
CA SER A 107 4.16 -1.67 5.55
C SER A 107 4.05 -0.69 6.71
N GLY A 108 4.07 -1.23 7.92
CA GLY A 108 4.11 -0.45 9.13
C GLY A 108 5.18 -0.94 10.08
N SER A 109 5.77 -0.03 10.81
CA SER A 109 6.72 -0.33 11.88
C SER A 109 6.46 0.53 13.10
N VAL A 110 6.60 -0.05 14.27
CA VAL A 110 6.52 0.68 15.54
C VAL A 110 7.87 1.32 15.81
N LEU A 111 7.89 2.63 16.00
CA LEU A 111 9.10 3.40 16.25
C LEU A 111 9.36 3.59 17.75
N GLU A 112 8.29 3.86 18.50
CA GLU A 112 8.38 4.16 19.93
C GLU A 112 7.06 3.78 20.61
N VAL A 113 7.15 3.37 21.86
CA VAL A 113 6.00 3.03 22.69
C VAL A 113 6.18 3.62 24.07
N ALA A 114 5.13 4.19 24.62
CA ALA A 114 5.07 4.59 26.02
C ALA A 114 3.98 3.78 26.75
N SER A 115 4.26 3.43 28.00
CA SER A 115 3.29 2.84 28.90
C SER A 115 2.22 3.84 29.32
N ARG A 116 1.14 3.38 29.93
CA ARG A 116 0.14 4.25 30.56
C ARG A 116 0.67 5.02 31.77
N GLY A 117 1.83 4.67 32.27
CA GLY A 117 2.56 5.39 33.31
C GLY A 117 3.53 6.44 32.79
N ASP A 118 3.38 6.85 31.51
CA ASP A 118 4.21 7.86 30.84
C ASP A 118 5.70 7.48 30.74
N GLU A 119 6.03 6.19 30.78
CA GLU A 119 7.38 5.69 30.61
C GLU A 119 7.60 5.18 29.19
N VAL A 120 8.57 5.76 28.50
CA VAL A 120 9.01 5.30 27.19
C VAL A 120 9.70 3.94 27.34
N ARG A 121 9.30 2.96 26.53
CA ARG A 121 9.88 1.63 26.56
C ARG A 121 11.24 1.63 25.89
N ASN A 122 12.20 0.92 26.49
CA ASN A 122 13.56 0.82 25.99
C ASN A 122 13.67 -0.02 24.72
N SER A 123 12.62 -0.75 24.33
CA SER A 123 12.62 -1.63 23.17
C SER A 123 11.21 -1.73 22.58
N VAL A 124 11.15 -1.80 21.26
CA VAL A 124 9.93 -2.12 20.48
C VAL A 124 9.93 -3.57 19.98
N ALA A 125 10.79 -4.43 20.50
CA ALA A 125 10.81 -5.83 20.16
C ALA A 125 9.47 -6.50 20.52
N GLY A 126 8.93 -7.31 19.61
CA GLY A 126 7.63 -7.95 19.76
C GLY A 126 6.43 -7.10 19.36
N TYR A 127 6.64 -5.81 19.05
CA TYR A 127 5.61 -4.97 18.42
C TYR A 127 5.61 -5.14 16.92
N ALA A 128 4.44 -5.16 16.33
CA ALA A 128 4.27 -5.24 14.87
C ALA A 128 3.04 -4.46 14.42
N ILE A 129 3.10 -3.92 13.21
CA ILE A 129 1.94 -3.35 12.50
C ILE A 129 1.68 -4.19 11.26
N HIS A 130 0.45 -4.66 11.12
CA HIS A 130 -0.02 -5.38 9.95
C HIS A 130 -1.06 -4.53 9.23
N LEU A 131 -0.93 -4.42 7.91
CA LEU A 131 -1.87 -3.71 7.05
C LEU A 131 -2.67 -4.72 6.23
N ALA A 132 -3.99 -4.59 6.27
CA ALA A 132 -4.89 -5.41 5.48
C ALA A 132 -6.04 -4.56 4.95
N VAL A 133 -6.58 -4.92 3.77
CA VAL A 133 -7.75 -4.24 3.21
C VAL A 133 -8.92 -4.38 4.18
N SER A 134 -9.56 -3.24 4.49
CA SER A 134 -10.78 -3.24 5.29
C SER A 134 -11.95 -3.74 4.45
N GLN A 135 -12.70 -4.68 4.97
CA GLN A 135 -13.95 -5.17 4.38
C GLN A 135 -15.12 -4.28 4.78
#